data_b360f0a1dbca7bdcbc823be812c3fe91
#
_entry.id   b360f0a1dbca7bdcbc823be812c3fe91
#
_cell.length_a   1.000
_cell.length_b   1.000
_cell.length_c   1.000
_cell.angle_alpha   90.00
_cell.angle_beta   90.00
_cell.angle_gamma   90.00
#
_symmetry.space_group_name_H-M   'P 1'
#
loop_
_entity.id
_entity.type
_entity.pdbx_description
1 polymer ?
#
loop_
_entity_poly.entity_id
_entity_poly.type
_entity_poly.pdbx_seq_one_letter_code
_entity_poly.pdbx_strand_id
1 'polypeptide(L)'
;MSILVCINALSQFTIGTTGLLNMPTAVMQQDKTFMFGGGFLEKHATPARWTYNTYNYYINITFFSWLEVAYDCTLHKAIECDPVYGCDYWPEQTWGKFTNQDRNFSIRLRLLREGQWWKYMPAIVIGSNDVTTRPGGDRKTNFSNPEGDGNGYWNRYYLVATKHLAIKNIGELGVHFAYVYNKRTDYPLDGPAFGANFRFQLSDSQFLTKAVNNLNLMAEYDSRTINCGFEYSFWKDYINAVVELNRCRYFSGGLVFKVHLK
;
A
#
# COMPACT_ATOMS: atom_id res chain seq x y z
N MET A 1 26.51 -13.97 -16.42
CA MET A 1 26.66 -12.82 -15.51
C MET A 1 25.26 -12.26 -15.29
N SER A 2 24.56 -12.68 -14.20
CA SER A 2 23.22 -12.17 -13.88
C SER A 2 23.40 -10.76 -13.34
N ILE A 3 22.94 -9.77 -14.10
CA ILE A 3 22.78 -8.42 -13.59
C ILE A 3 21.68 -8.55 -12.52
N LEU A 4 22.06 -8.44 -11.25
CA LEU A 4 21.10 -8.23 -10.17
C LEU A 4 20.48 -6.85 -10.44
N VAL A 5 19.38 -6.83 -11.16
CA VAL A 5 18.54 -5.63 -11.23
C VAL A 5 17.98 -5.47 -9.82
N CYS A 6 18.47 -4.49 -9.10
CA CYS A 6 17.93 -4.11 -7.80
C CYS A 6 16.52 -3.56 -8.06
N ILE A 7 15.53 -4.45 -8.00
CA ILE A 7 14.13 -4.05 -8.12
C ILE A 7 13.81 -3.30 -6.84
N ASN A 8 13.80 -1.96 -6.89
CA ASN A 8 13.32 -1.17 -5.79
C ASN A 8 11.82 -1.43 -5.65
N ALA A 9 11.42 -2.08 -4.59
CA ALA A 9 10.03 -2.37 -4.34
C ALA A 9 9.28 -1.08 -3.98
N LEU A 10 8.15 -0.86 -4.62
CA LEU A 10 7.25 0.26 -4.36
C LEU A 10 6.60 0.15 -2.99
N SER A 11 6.16 1.27 -2.46
CA SER A 11 5.51 1.34 -1.15
C SER A 11 4.05 1.73 -1.30
N GLN A 12 3.16 0.90 -0.81
CA GLN A 12 1.76 1.21 -0.56
C GLN A 12 1.66 2.11 0.66
N PHE A 13 1.77 3.44 0.48
CA PHE A 13 1.89 4.35 1.61
C PHE A 13 0.62 4.38 2.49
N THR A 14 -0.55 4.07 1.92
CA THR A 14 -1.82 4.02 2.65
C THR A 14 -1.87 2.94 3.74
N ILE A 15 -1.18 1.82 3.55
CA ILE A 15 -1.21 0.64 4.45
C ILE A 15 0.19 0.29 4.97
N GLY A 16 1.23 0.95 4.47
CA GLY A 16 2.60 0.71 4.88
C GLY A 16 3.20 -0.62 4.43
N THR A 17 2.64 -1.27 3.42
CA THR A 17 3.18 -2.52 2.83
C THR A 17 3.77 -2.27 1.45
N THR A 18 4.49 -3.26 0.90
CA THR A 18 4.95 -3.22 -0.49
C THR A 18 3.77 -3.43 -1.45
N GLY A 19 3.60 -2.54 -2.42
CA GLY A 19 2.50 -2.60 -3.39
C GLY A 19 2.59 -1.47 -4.41
N LEU A 20 1.52 -1.26 -5.18
CA LEU A 20 1.35 -0.04 -5.99
C LEU A 20 0.81 1.10 -5.10
N LEU A 21 -0.29 1.71 -5.48
CA LEU A 21 -0.95 2.76 -4.68
C LEU A 21 -1.81 2.11 -3.56
N ASN A 22 -2.89 1.43 -3.94
CA ASN A 22 -3.78 0.69 -3.04
C ASN A 22 -3.78 -0.83 -3.32
N MET A 23 -3.35 -1.24 -4.51
CA MET A 23 -3.29 -2.64 -4.90
C MET A 23 -2.02 -3.32 -4.39
N PRO A 24 -2.08 -4.53 -3.78
CA PRO A 24 -0.90 -5.31 -3.44
C PRO A 24 -0.15 -5.79 -4.69
N THR A 25 1.15 -6.01 -4.57
CA THR A 25 1.98 -6.65 -5.61
C THR A 25 2.72 -7.86 -5.05
N ALA A 26 3.30 -8.71 -5.90
CA ALA A 26 4.16 -9.80 -5.45
C ALA A 26 5.65 -9.39 -5.35
N VAL A 27 5.95 -8.11 -5.50
CA VAL A 27 7.27 -7.55 -5.20
C VAL A 27 7.49 -7.55 -3.69
N MET A 28 8.70 -7.87 -3.25
CA MET A 28 9.11 -7.79 -1.84
C MET A 28 10.34 -6.90 -1.73
N GLN A 29 10.48 -6.20 -0.64
CA GLN A 29 11.72 -5.49 -0.30
C GLN A 29 12.86 -6.49 -0.15
N GLN A 30 14.09 -5.98 -0.18
CA GLN A 30 15.27 -6.78 0.13
C GLN A 30 15.21 -7.30 1.58
N ASP A 31 15.92 -8.38 1.84
CA ASP A 31 16.08 -8.87 3.23
C ASP A 31 16.61 -7.78 4.15
N LYS A 32 16.13 -7.76 5.37
CA LYS A 32 16.50 -6.79 6.41
C LYS A 32 16.23 -5.32 6.01
N THR A 33 15.24 -5.06 5.16
CA THR A 33 14.80 -3.69 4.88
C THR A 33 13.79 -3.25 5.93
N PHE A 34 14.11 -2.16 6.61
CA PHE A 34 13.20 -1.42 7.47
C PHE A 34 12.65 -0.22 6.68
N MET A 35 11.33 -0.10 6.62
CA MET A 35 10.64 0.98 5.93
C MET A 35 9.71 1.68 6.92
N PHE A 36 9.68 3.00 6.88
CA PHE A 36 8.73 3.79 7.65
C PHE A 36 8.31 5.01 6.84
N GLY A 37 7.15 5.52 7.15
CA GLY A 37 6.63 6.67 6.41
C GLY A 37 5.27 7.09 6.91
N GLY A 38 4.64 7.91 6.11
CA GLY A 38 3.31 8.41 6.36
C GLY A 38 2.95 9.51 5.40
N GLY A 39 1.70 9.90 5.40
CA GLY A 39 1.24 10.90 4.47
C GLY A 39 -0.18 11.36 4.72
N PHE A 40 -0.62 12.18 3.79
CA PHE A 40 -1.96 12.73 3.70
C PHE A 40 -2.85 11.80 2.90
N LEU A 41 -4.00 11.45 3.46
CA LEU A 41 -5.06 10.68 2.83
C LEU A 41 -6.28 11.57 2.58
N GLU A 42 -6.63 11.74 1.33
CA GLU A 42 -7.85 12.43 0.95
C GLU A 42 -9.06 11.51 1.27
N LYS A 43 -10.19 12.08 1.65
CA LYS A 43 -11.37 11.33 2.12
C LYS A 43 -11.89 10.25 1.15
N HIS A 44 -11.64 10.38 -0.16
CA HIS A 44 -12.03 9.35 -1.13
C HIS A 44 -11.08 8.15 -1.18
N ALA A 45 -9.87 8.27 -0.59
CA ALA A 45 -8.94 7.16 -0.37
C ALA A 45 -9.28 6.33 0.87
N THR A 46 -10.19 6.84 1.72
CA THR A 46 -10.59 6.22 2.97
C THR A 46 -12.00 5.61 2.87
N PRO A 47 -12.46 4.84 3.85
CA PRO A 47 -13.84 4.35 3.89
C PRO A 47 -14.87 5.47 3.76
N ALA A 48 -15.97 5.20 3.09
CA ALA A 48 -17.01 6.19 2.79
C ALA A 48 -17.64 6.85 4.04
N ARG A 49 -17.50 6.21 5.20
CA ARG A 49 -17.93 6.77 6.49
C ARG A 49 -17.07 7.95 6.94
N TRP A 50 -15.83 8.03 6.47
CA TRP A 50 -14.93 9.11 6.83
C TRP A 50 -15.19 10.30 5.90
N THR A 51 -15.79 11.33 6.43
CA THR A 51 -16.18 12.54 5.69
C THR A 51 -15.07 13.59 5.63
N TYR A 52 -13.89 13.28 6.17
CA TYR A 52 -12.75 14.18 6.32
C TYR A 52 -11.46 13.59 5.77
N ASN A 53 -10.53 14.47 5.43
CA ASN A 53 -9.17 14.10 5.09
C ASN A 53 -8.39 13.73 6.35
N THR A 54 -7.47 12.77 6.25
CA THR A 54 -6.72 12.28 7.40
C THR A 54 -5.24 12.07 7.06
N TYR A 55 -4.51 11.54 8.01
CA TYR A 55 -3.10 11.19 7.90
C TYR A 55 -2.89 9.78 8.42
N ASN A 56 -1.89 9.11 7.87
CA ASN A 56 -1.37 7.87 8.40
C ASN A 56 0.12 7.95 8.67
N TYR A 57 0.62 7.00 9.46
CA TYR A 57 2.02 6.69 9.60
C TYR A 57 2.20 5.20 9.80
N TYR A 58 3.32 4.67 9.35
CA TYR A 58 3.56 3.23 9.41
C TYR A 58 5.03 2.89 9.59
N ILE A 59 5.25 1.67 10.03
CA ILE A 59 6.53 0.98 10.04
C ILE A 59 6.37 -0.39 9.40
N ASN A 60 7.41 -0.84 8.70
CA ASN A 60 7.42 -2.10 7.99
C ASN A 60 8.82 -2.71 8.07
N ILE A 61 8.88 -4.02 8.18
CA ILE A 61 10.13 -4.75 8.13
C ILE A 61 9.98 -5.99 7.26
N THR A 62 10.99 -6.21 6.41
CA THR A 62 11.08 -7.40 5.55
C THR A 62 12.18 -8.32 6.07
N PHE A 63 11.82 -9.55 6.35
CA PHE A 63 12.72 -10.62 6.79
C PHE A 63 12.92 -11.64 5.67
N PHE A 64 14.16 -12.05 5.44
CA PHE A 64 14.52 -13.10 4.49
C PHE A 64 14.01 -12.85 3.06
N SER A 65 13.62 -11.63 2.75
CA SER A 65 12.97 -11.23 1.48
C SER A 65 11.73 -12.07 1.07
N TRP A 66 11.18 -12.88 1.97
CA TRP A 66 9.94 -13.64 1.75
C TRP A 66 8.85 -13.37 2.80
N LEU A 67 9.18 -12.74 3.91
CA LEU A 67 8.25 -12.33 4.97
C LEU A 67 8.31 -10.81 5.15
N GLU A 68 7.18 -10.16 5.05
CA GLU A 68 7.02 -8.73 5.33
C GLU A 68 5.92 -8.54 6.36
N VAL A 69 6.22 -7.75 7.39
CA VAL A 69 5.28 -7.39 8.46
C VAL A 69 5.23 -5.88 8.57
N ALA A 70 4.04 -5.32 8.64
CA ALA A 70 3.82 -3.88 8.78
C ALA A 70 2.84 -3.58 9.91
N TYR A 71 3.06 -2.42 10.53
CA TYR A 71 2.11 -1.76 11.41
C TYR A 71 1.77 -0.41 10.80
N ASP A 72 0.50 -0.14 10.63
CA ASP A 72 -0.04 1.12 10.16
C ASP A 72 -1.00 1.73 11.17
N CYS A 73 -1.03 3.04 11.19
CA CYS A 73 -1.89 3.82 12.06
C CYS A 73 -2.52 4.96 11.26
N THR A 74 -3.84 4.92 11.12
CA THR A 74 -4.61 5.99 10.48
C THR A 74 -5.32 6.83 11.55
N LEU A 75 -5.21 8.16 11.46
CA LEU A 75 -5.74 9.07 12.46
C LEU A 75 -7.24 9.29 12.26
N HIS A 76 -8.00 9.24 13.36
CA HIS A 76 -9.41 9.58 13.40
C HIS A 76 -9.63 11.02 13.88
N LYS A 77 -10.43 11.76 13.13
CA LYS A 77 -10.88 13.10 13.50
C LYS A 77 -12.20 13.02 14.27
N ALA A 78 -12.24 13.66 15.42
CA ALA A 78 -13.51 13.84 16.14
C ALA A 78 -14.44 14.78 15.35
N ILE A 79 -15.64 14.34 15.08
CA ILE A 79 -16.69 15.11 14.41
C ILE A 79 -17.98 15.02 15.22
N GLU A 80 -18.87 16.01 15.08
CA GLU A 80 -20.09 16.15 15.86
C GLU A 80 -20.96 14.89 15.84
N CYS A 81 -21.26 14.39 14.65
CA CYS A 81 -21.98 13.13 14.48
C CYS A 81 -21.10 12.15 13.73
N ASP A 82 -20.37 11.34 14.47
CA ASP A 82 -19.49 10.33 13.88
C ASP A 82 -20.35 9.19 13.29
N PRO A 83 -20.20 8.87 12.00
CA PRO A 83 -20.97 7.80 11.36
C PRO A 83 -20.75 6.40 11.96
N VAL A 84 -19.64 6.22 12.70
CA VAL A 84 -19.27 4.95 13.32
C VAL A 84 -19.68 4.91 14.79
N TYR A 85 -19.44 6.02 15.52
CA TYR A 85 -19.58 6.05 16.99
C TYR A 85 -20.85 6.79 17.47
N GLY A 86 -21.53 7.55 16.59
CA GLY A 86 -22.73 8.33 16.93
C GLY A 86 -22.47 9.80 17.28
N CYS A 87 -23.57 10.55 17.52
CA CYS A 87 -23.49 12.00 17.69
C CYS A 87 -22.89 12.45 19.04
N ASP A 88 -23.01 11.66 20.08
CA ASP A 88 -22.57 12.06 21.44
C ASP A 88 -21.23 11.42 21.85
N TYR A 89 -20.55 10.75 20.91
CA TYR A 89 -19.32 10.03 21.24
C TYR A 89 -18.13 10.94 21.52
N TRP A 90 -17.99 12.01 20.73
CA TRP A 90 -16.89 12.94 20.86
C TRP A 90 -17.31 14.20 21.63
N PRO A 91 -16.61 14.58 22.72
CA PRO A 91 -16.82 15.85 23.38
C PRO A 91 -16.62 17.03 22.42
N GLU A 92 -17.46 18.06 22.49
CA GLU A 92 -17.40 19.25 21.62
C GLU A 92 -16.02 19.89 21.54
N GLN A 93 -15.27 19.91 22.65
CA GLN A 93 -13.92 20.49 22.71
C GLN A 93 -12.91 19.76 21.85
N THR A 94 -13.23 18.55 21.39
CA THR A 94 -12.37 17.70 20.56
C THR A 94 -12.72 17.79 19.06
N TRP A 95 -13.84 18.37 18.71
CA TRP A 95 -14.27 18.44 17.31
C TRP A 95 -13.24 19.10 16.41
N GLY A 96 -13.01 18.50 15.26
CA GLY A 96 -11.99 18.89 14.29
C GLY A 96 -10.56 18.45 14.62
N LYS A 97 -10.29 17.89 15.81
CA LYS A 97 -8.99 17.40 16.23
C LYS A 97 -8.86 15.89 15.97
N PHE A 98 -7.64 15.43 15.72
CA PHE A 98 -7.33 14.00 15.64
C PHE A 98 -7.20 13.44 17.06
N THR A 99 -8.19 12.68 17.50
CA THR A 99 -8.33 12.22 18.88
C THR A 99 -8.24 10.72 19.04
N ASN A 100 -8.32 9.97 17.95
CA ASN A 100 -8.26 8.51 17.96
C ASN A 100 -7.44 7.99 16.78
N GLN A 101 -7.19 6.69 16.78
CA GLN A 101 -6.31 6.01 15.83
C GLN A 101 -6.91 4.65 15.47
N ASP A 102 -6.97 4.37 14.17
CA ASP A 102 -7.14 3.01 13.67
C ASP A 102 -5.76 2.38 13.48
N ARG A 103 -5.50 1.30 14.19
CA ARG A 103 -4.21 0.61 14.23
C ARG A 103 -4.37 -0.75 13.60
N ASN A 104 -3.57 -1.04 12.59
CA ASN A 104 -3.63 -2.32 11.91
C ASN A 104 -2.26 -2.98 11.76
N PHE A 105 -2.27 -4.30 11.66
CA PHE A 105 -1.12 -5.12 11.34
C PHE A 105 -1.35 -5.82 10.02
N SER A 106 -0.31 -5.85 9.22
CA SER A 106 -0.28 -6.51 7.92
C SER A 106 0.82 -7.54 7.86
N ILE A 107 0.56 -8.65 7.17
CA ILE A 107 1.55 -9.70 6.91
C ILE A 107 1.50 -10.11 5.46
N ARG A 108 2.67 -10.34 4.86
CA ARG A 108 2.82 -10.81 3.48
C ARG A 108 3.86 -11.90 3.41
N LEU A 109 3.56 -12.95 2.65
CA LEU A 109 4.41 -14.11 2.45
C LEU A 109 4.62 -14.36 0.96
N ARG A 110 5.87 -14.32 0.50
CA ARG A 110 6.23 -14.70 -0.86
C ARG A 110 6.32 -16.22 -0.98
N LEU A 111 5.42 -16.79 -1.77
CA LEU A 111 5.39 -18.22 -2.04
C LEU A 111 6.34 -18.61 -3.16
N LEU A 112 6.40 -17.78 -4.22
CA LEU A 112 7.21 -18.05 -5.41
C LEU A 112 7.94 -16.78 -5.85
N ARG A 113 9.20 -16.94 -6.26
CA ARG A 113 10.00 -15.87 -6.86
C ARG A 113 9.74 -15.80 -8.35
N GLU A 114 9.82 -14.60 -8.90
CA GLU A 114 9.76 -14.42 -10.35
C GLU A 114 10.87 -15.19 -11.06
N GLY A 115 10.50 -15.94 -12.10
CA GLY A 115 11.43 -16.74 -12.89
C GLY A 115 12.02 -17.95 -12.16
N GLN A 116 11.48 -18.40 -11.04
CA GLN A 116 12.06 -19.43 -10.18
C GLN A 116 12.20 -20.80 -10.90
N TRP A 117 11.22 -21.23 -11.66
CA TRP A 117 11.23 -22.52 -12.37
C TRP A 117 11.35 -22.35 -13.88
N TRP A 118 10.77 -21.29 -14.45
CA TRP A 118 10.92 -20.94 -15.87
C TRP A 118 10.82 -19.42 -16.06
N LYS A 119 11.40 -18.93 -17.13
CA LYS A 119 11.59 -17.51 -17.44
C LYS A 119 10.31 -16.64 -17.29
N TYR A 120 9.16 -17.19 -17.67
CA TYR A 120 7.91 -16.42 -17.66
C TYR A 120 7.09 -16.59 -16.38
N MET A 121 7.58 -17.38 -15.42
CA MET A 121 6.90 -17.57 -14.15
C MET A 121 6.77 -16.25 -13.39
N PRO A 122 5.55 -15.87 -12.95
CA PRO A 122 5.37 -14.69 -12.10
C PRO A 122 5.85 -14.97 -10.66
N ALA A 123 6.16 -13.91 -9.93
CA ALA A 123 6.22 -13.99 -8.48
C ALA A 123 4.81 -14.14 -7.90
N ILE A 124 4.67 -14.87 -6.79
CA ILE A 124 3.40 -15.09 -6.09
C ILE A 124 3.56 -14.73 -4.61
N VAL A 125 2.66 -13.89 -4.11
CA VAL A 125 2.56 -13.49 -2.70
C VAL A 125 1.14 -13.70 -2.21
N ILE A 126 0.99 -14.18 -0.99
CA ILE A 126 -0.25 -14.11 -0.22
C ILE A 126 -0.06 -13.10 0.90
N GLY A 127 -1.14 -12.45 1.30
CA GLY A 127 -1.08 -11.49 2.39
C GLY A 127 -2.43 -11.16 2.97
N SER A 128 -2.36 -10.47 4.10
CA SER A 128 -3.53 -9.92 4.76
C SER A 128 -3.21 -8.58 5.39
N ASN A 129 -4.19 -7.72 5.43
CA ASN A 129 -4.15 -6.46 6.15
C ASN A 129 -5.22 -6.47 7.23
N ASP A 130 -4.93 -5.88 8.36
CA ASP A 130 -5.88 -5.53 9.43
C ASP A 130 -6.74 -6.70 9.95
N VAL A 131 -6.13 -7.86 10.15
CA VAL A 131 -6.85 -9.05 10.65
C VAL A 131 -7.00 -9.07 12.17
N THR A 132 -6.23 -8.26 12.88
CA THR A 132 -6.15 -8.28 14.35
C THR A 132 -7.02 -7.23 15.03
N THR A 133 -7.47 -6.22 14.31
CA THR A 133 -8.34 -5.18 14.86
C THR A 133 -9.71 -5.77 15.21
N ARG A 134 -10.27 -5.31 16.31
CA ARG A 134 -11.61 -5.73 16.75
C ARG A 134 -12.65 -4.83 16.09
N PRO A 135 -13.57 -5.38 15.31
CA PRO A 135 -14.76 -4.64 14.92
C PRO A 135 -15.56 -4.33 16.19
N GLY A 136 -15.86 -3.08 16.44
CA GLY A 136 -16.43 -2.47 17.65
C GLY A 136 -17.27 -3.39 18.57
N GLY A 137 -17.26 -3.09 19.87
CA GLY A 137 -18.12 -3.70 20.88
C GLY A 137 -17.98 -5.21 21.14
N ASP A 138 -17.59 -5.98 20.18
CA ASP A 138 -17.46 -7.43 20.24
C ASP A 138 -16.02 -7.85 20.59
N ARG A 139 -15.86 -8.97 21.30
CA ARG A 139 -14.54 -9.54 21.60
C ARG A 139 -13.90 -10.26 20.42
N LYS A 140 -14.55 -10.27 19.26
CA LYS A 140 -14.11 -10.94 18.04
C LYS A 140 -13.17 -10.04 17.23
N THR A 141 -12.16 -10.63 16.61
CA THR A 141 -11.28 -9.93 15.66
C THR A 141 -11.87 -9.97 14.25
N ASN A 142 -11.35 -9.18 13.33
CA ASN A 142 -11.73 -9.25 11.91
C ASN A 142 -11.54 -10.66 11.31
N PHE A 143 -10.60 -11.43 11.82
CA PHE A 143 -10.42 -12.83 11.42
C PHE A 143 -11.61 -13.72 11.82
N SER A 144 -12.18 -13.52 13.00
CA SER A 144 -13.31 -14.30 13.51
C SER A 144 -14.68 -13.73 13.16
N ASN A 145 -14.75 -12.46 12.78
CA ASN A 145 -15.96 -11.76 12.37
C ASN A 145 -15.68 -10.82 11.20
N PRO A 146 -15.46 -11.33 9.99
CA PRO A 146 -15.09 -10.52 8.83
C PRO A 146 -16.22 -9.61 8.30
N GLU A 147 -17.46 -9.82 8.76
CA GLU A 147 -18.64 -9.02 8.39
C GLU A 147 -18.92 -7.88 9.38
N GLY A 148 -18.06 -7.71 10.40
CA GLY A 148 -18.26 -6.70 11.44
C GLY A 148 -18.18 -5.26 10.89
N ASP A 149 -19.03 -4.39 11.43
CA ASP A 149 -19.14 -2.98 11.03
C ASP A 149 -18.23 -2.02 11.82
N GLY A 150 -17.41 -2.53 12.73
CA GLY A 150 -16.54 -1.73 13.58
C GLY A 150 -15.22 -1.31 12.91
N ASN A 151 -14.20 -1.10 13.72
CA ASN A 151 -12.82 -0.83 13.29
C ASN A 151 -12.29 -1.96 12.38
N GLY A 152 -11.17 -1.75 11.73
CA GLY A 152 -10.59 -2.72 10.79
C GLY A 152 -10.96 -2.39 9.35
N TYR A 153 -10.97 -1.12 9.04
CA TYR A 153 -11.33 -0.57 7.73
C TYR A 153 -10.46 -1.08 6.59
N TRP A 154 -9.23 -1.43 6.88
CA TRP A 154 -8.25 -1.93 5.91
C TRP A 154 -8.22 -3.44 5.79
N ASN A 155 -9.16 -4.14 6.44
CA ASN A 155 -9.21 -5.59 6.42
C ASN A 155 -9.36 -6.13 5.00
N ARG A 156 -8.43 -6.95 4.60
CA ARG A 156 -8.48 -7.73 3.36
C ARG A 156 -7.50 -8.90 3.41
N TYR A 157 -7.82 -9.91 2.63
CA TYR A 157 -6.94 -11.04 2.30
C TYR A 157 -6.70 -11.02 0.81
N TYR A 158 -5.52 -11.41 0.36
CA TYR A 158 -5.24 -11.38 -1.07
C TYR A 158 -4.21 -12.43 -1.49
N LEU A 159 -4.35 -12.84 -2.75
CA LEU A 159 -3.35 -13.56 -3.52
C LEU A 159 -2.96 -12.68 -4.70
N VAL A 160 -1.66 -12.48 -4.93
CA VAL A 160 -1.18 -11.61 -6.00
C VAL A 160 -0.06 -12.25 -6.79
N ALA A 161 -0.11 -12.05 -8.10
CA ALA A 161 0.92 -12.41 -9.07
C ALA A 161 1.52 -11.16 -9.69
N THR A 162 2.84 -11.15 -9.88
CA THR A 162 3.59 -10.05 -10.51
C THR A 162 4.57 -10.58 -11.53
N LYS A 163 4.63 -9.91 -12.69
CA LYS A 163 5.62 -10.17 -13.72
C LYS A 163 6.24 -8.88 -14.23
N HIS A 164 7.56 -8.85 -14.32
CA HIS A 164 8.30 -7.73 -14.90
C HIS A 164 8.75 -8.05 -16.32
N LEU A 165 8.66 -7.05 -17.19
CA LEU A 165 9.01 -7.09 -18.60
C LEU A 165 10.01 -5.99 -18.89
N ALA A 166 11.26 -6.37 -19.14
CA ALA A 166 12.30 -5.41 -19.52
C ALA A 166 12.09 -4.92 -20.97
N ILE A 167 12.06 -3.62 -21.15
CA ILE A 167 11.98 -2.93 -22.45
C ILE A 167 13.34 -2.32 -22.69
N LYS A 168 14.09 -2.94 -23.62
CA LYS A 168 15.49 -2.59 -23.89
C LYS A 168 15.69 -1.09 -24.10
N ASN A 169 16.62 -0.51 -23.35
CA ASN A 169 17.03 0.91 -23.39
C ASN A 169 15.94 1.92 -23.03
N ILE A 170 14.79 1.49 -22.53
CA ILE A 170 13.68 2.36 -22.15
C ILE A 170 13.34 2.22 -20.67
N GLY A 171 13.17 0.96 -20.19
CA GLY A 171 12.77 0.75 -18.81
C GLY A 171 12.24 -0.65 -18.56
N GLU A 172 11.49 -0.76 -17.48
CA GLU A 172 10.87 -2.00 -17.02
C GLU A 172 9.37 -1.76 -16.73
N LEU A 173 8.53 -2.60 -17.32
CA LEU A 173 7.09 -2.65 -17.07
C LEU A 173 6.79 -3.76 -16.09
N GLY A 174 6.26 -3.42 -14.92
CA GLY A 174 5.65 -4.36 -13.99
C GLY A 174 4.16 -4.51 -14.27
N VAL A 175 3.68 -5.75 -14.32
CA VAL A 175 2.26 -6.09 -14.47
C VAL A 175 1.83 -6.92 -13.27
N HIS A 176 0.72 -6.54 -12.66
CA HIS A 176 0.23 -7.11 -11.41
C HIS A 176 -1.22 -7.54 -11.54
N PHE A 177 -1.52 -8.71 -11.00
CA PHE A 177 -2.87 -9.23 -10.89
C PHE A 177 -3.09 -9.73 -9.48
N ALA A 178 -4.15 -9.31 -8.83
CA ALA A 178 -4.52 -9.79 -7.51
C ALA A 178 -5.99 -10.21 -7.47
N TYR A 179 -6.30 -11.15 -6.59
CA TYR A 179 -7.64 -11.37 -6.11
C TYR A 179 -7.68 -10.99 -4.63
N VAL A 180 -8.55 -10.05 -4.31
CA VAL A 180 -8.72 -9.51 -2.96
C VAL A 180 -10.04 -10.02 -2.40
N TYR A 181 -10.04 -10.43 -1.15
CA TYR A 181 -11.22 -10.88 -0.43
C TYR A 181 -11.46 -10.00 0.79
N ASN A 182 -12.64 -9.40 0.86
CA ASN A 182 -13.11 -8.61 1.99
C ASN A 182 -14.65 -8.63 2.00
N LYS A 183 -15.24 -8.86 3.15
CA LYS A 183 -16.72 -8.88 3.31
C LYS A 183 -17.31 -7.59 3.85
N ARG A 184 -16.50 -6.55 4.04
CA ARG A 184 -17.01 -5.28 4.55
C ARG A 184 -17.89 -4.58 3.51
N THR A 185 -18.97 -3.98 3.97
CA THR A 185 -19.90 -3.22 3.13
C THR A 185 -19.51 -1.76 2.99
N ASP A 186 -18.81 -1.22 3.97
CA ASP A 186 -18.42 0.20 4.04
C ASP A 186 -17.15 0.55 3.27
N TYR A 187 -16.25 -0.41 3.07
CA TYR A 187 -15.03 -0.26 2.27
C TYR A 187 -14.69 -1.57 1.55
N PRO A 188 -15.48 -1.94 0.54
CA PRO A 188 -15.31 -3.21 -0.15
C PRO A 188 -14.11 -3.18 -1.08
N LEU A 189 -13.00 -3.76 -0.63
CA LEU A 189 -11.86 -4.15 -1.48
C LEU A 189 -12.01 -5.64 -1.75
N ASP A 190 -12.98 -6.01 -2.56
CA ASP A 190 -13.33 -7.40 -2.85
C ASP A 190 -13.42 -7.65 -4.35
N GLY A 191 -12.74 -8.69 -4.82
CA GLY A 191 -12.71 -9.09 -6.21
C GLY A 191 -11.35 -8.94 -6.89
N PRO A 192 -11.31 -8.97 -8.23
CA PRO A 192 -10.09 -8.86 -9.00
C PRO A 192 -9.53 -7.43 -8.96
N ALA A 193 -8.21 -7.33 -8.85
CA ALA A 193 -7.47 -6.09 -8.95
C ALA A 193 -6.34 -6.23 -9.99
N PHE A 194 -6.07 -5.16 -10.73
CA PHE A 194 -5.10 -5.14 -11.82
C PHE A 194 -4.28 -3.86 -11.71
N GLY A 195 -2.99 -3.97 -11.98
CA GLY A 195 -2.15 -2.79 -11.97
C GLY A 195 -0.91 -2.94 -12.82
N ALA A 196 -0.33 -1.82 -13.15
CA ALA A 196 0.94 -1.74 -13.85
C ALA A 196 1.77 -0.59 -13.28
N ASN A 197 3.08 -0.78 -13.31
CA ASN A 197 4.03 0.29 -13.07
C ASN A 197 5.08 0.32 -14.17
N PHE A 198 5.59 1.51 -14.44
CA PHE A 198 6.67 1.69 -15.40
C PHE A 198 7.82 2.48 -14.77
N ARG A 199 8.99 1.87 -14.73
CA ARG A 199 10.25 2.48 -14.31
C ARG A 199 11.14 2.71 -15.50
N PHE A 200 11.61 3.93 -15.66
CA PHE A 200 12.56 4.29 -16.69
C PHE A 200 13.98 3.76 -16.36
N GLN A 201 14.68 3.31 -17.39
CA GLN A 201 16.09 2.86 -17.34
C GLN A 201 16.84 3.42 -18.56
N LEU A 202 16.85 4.74 -18.64
CA LEU A 202 17.53 5.46 -19.72
C LEU A 202 19.03 5.56 -19.43
N SER A 203 19.84 5.77 -20.47
CA SER A 203 21.28 6.00 -20.30
C SER A 203 21.55 7.24 -19.44
N ASP A 204 22.35 7.09 -18.38
CA ASP A 204 22.63 8.14 -17.39
C ASP A 204 23.60 9.24 -17.88
N SER A 205 23.54 9.60 -19.15
CA SER A 205 24.44 10.58 -19.76
C SER A 205 24.13 12.03 -19.41
N GLN A 206 22.87 12.32 -19.01
CA GLN A 206 22.39 13.68 -18.75
C GLN A 206 21.65 13.76 -17.41
N PHE A 207 21.59 14.97 -16.82
CA PHE A 207 20.87 15.23 -15.58
C PHE A 207 19.38 14.87 -15.69
N LEU A 208 18.74 15.19 -16.80
CA LEU A 208 17.31 14.89 -17.03
C LEU A 208 17.05 13.39 -17.08
N THR A 209 17.91 12.59 -17.72
CA THR A 209 17.74 11.13 -17.77
C THR A 209 17.91 10.49 -16.38
N LYS A 210 18.82 11.00 -15.56
CA LYS A 210 18.95 10.57 -14.15
C LYS A 210 17.69 10.90 -13.35
N ALA A 211 17.12 12.09 -13.51
CA ALA A 211 15.89 12.49 -12.84
C ALA A 211 14.70 11.61 -13.26
N VAL A 212 14.58 11.30 -14.56
CA VAL A 212 13.53 10.43 -15.08
C VAL A 212 13.69 8.98 -14.60
N ASN A 213 14.91 8.46 -14.48
CA ASN A 213 15.18 7.11 -13.99
C ASN A 213 14.77 6.90 -12.51
N ASN A 214 14.62 7.99 -11.74
CA ASN A 214 14.13 7.95 -10.37
C ASN A 214 12.59 7.94 -10.29
N LEU A 215 11.90 8.06 -11.42
CA LEU A 215 10.45 8.10 -11.50
C LEU A 215 9.90 6.70 -11.81
N ASN A 216 8.87 6.30 -11.07
CA ASN A 216 8.09 5.10 -11.31
C ASN A 216 6.62 5.48 -11.44
N LEU A 217 6.08 5.38 -12.64
CA LEU A 217 4.67 5.68 -12.92
C LEU A 217 3.81 4.48 -12.56
N MET A 218 2.62 4.72 -12.03
CA MET A 218 1.71 3.68 -11.57
C MET A 218 0.28 3.95 -12.03
N ALA A 219 -0.41 2.87 -12.41
CA ALA A 219 -1.85 2.87 -12.65
C ALA A 219 -2.43 1.55 -12.18
N GLU A 220 -3.58 1.60 -11.53
CA GLU A 220 -4.22 0.41 -10.98
C GLU A 220 -5.74 0.50 -10.97
N TYR A 221 -6.35 -0.67 -10.97
CA TYR A 221 -7.71 -0.90 -10.51
C TYR A 221 -7.64 -1.73 -9.22
N ASP A 222 -7.98 -1.17 -8.09
CA ASP A 222 -7.79 -1.72 -6.74
C ASP A 222 -8.93 -2.63 -6.27
N SER A 223 -9.73 -3.19 -7.18
CA SER A 223 -11.02 -3.87 -7.01
C SER A 223 -12.22 -2.95 -6.73
N ARG A 224 -11.99 -1.64 -6.62
CA ARG A 224 -13.02 -0.63 -6.35
C ARG A 224 -13.00 0.53 -7.35
N THR A 225 -11.82 1.14 -7.53
CA THR A 225 -11.64 2.34 -8.35
C THR A 225 -10.36 2.27 -9.17
N ILE A 226 -10.29 3.07 -10.23
CA ILE A 226 -9.07 3.28 -10.99
C ILE A 226 -8.30 4.44 -10.35
N ASN A 227 -7.05 4.18 -9.99
CA ASN A 227 -6.13 5.14 -9.41
C ASN A 227 -4.89 5.26 -10.29
N CYS A 228 -4.27 6.42 -10.29
CA CYS A 228 -2.99 6.65 -10.95
C CYS A 228 -2.07 7.48 -10.06
N GLY A 229 -0.78 7.39 -10.29
CA GLY A 229 0.19 8.11 -9.49
C GLY A 229 1.62 7.80 -9.87
N PHE A 230 2.52 8.22 -9.01
CA PHE A 230 3.95 7.93 -9.19
C PHE A 230 4.68 7.89 -7.85
N GLU A 231 5.81 7.18 -7.84
CA GLU A 231 6.82 7.25 -6.78
C GLU A 231 8.08 7.89 -7.37
N TYR A 232 8.67 8.82 -6.65
CA TYR A 232 9.93 9.45 -7.00
C TYR A 232 10.97 9.20 -5.91
N SER A 233 12.11 8.60 -6.30
CA SER A 233 13.21 8.28 -5.40
C SER A 233 14.24 9.39 -5.40
N PHE A 234 14.45 10.08 -4.26
CA PHE A 234 15.37 11.22 -4.18
C PHE A 234 16.82 10.81 -3.93
N TRP A 235 17.07 9.85 -3.08
CA TRP A 235 18.41 9.42 -2.71
C TRP A 235 18.52 7.91 -2.81
N LYS A 236 18.88 7.43 -4.00
CA LYS A 236 18.78 6.01 -4.35
C LYS A 236 17.36 5.55 -4.09
N ASP A 237 17.10 4.69 -3.10
CA ASP A 237 15.77 4.31 -2.64
C ASP A 237 15.55 4.58 -1.14
N TYR A 238 16.44 5.36 -0.50
CA TYR A 238 16.32 5.66 0.92
C TYR A 238 15.18 6.64 1.23
N ILE A 239 14.92 7.60 0.33
CA ILE A 239 13.87 8.60 0.49
C ILE A 239 13.03 8.62 -0.78
N ASN A 240 11.74 8.35 -0.63
CA ASN A 240 10.80 8.30 -1.74
C ASN A 240 9.59 9.18 -1.44
N ALA A 241 9.11 9.93 -2.42
CA ALA A 241 7.82 10.60 -2.36
C ALA A 241 6.83 9.82 -3.22
N VAL A 242 5.66 9.57 -2.66
CA VAL A 242 4.54 8.92 -3.35
C VAL A 242 3.44 9.95 -3.57
N VAL A 243 2.97 10.02 -4.79
CA VAL A 243 1.81 10.82 -5.19
C VAL A 243 0.77 9.88 -5.76
N GLU A 244 -0.43 9.97 -5.22
CA GLU A 244 -1.58 9.20 -5.65
C GLU A 244 -2.72 10.13 -6.03
N LEU A 245 -3.35 9.85 -7.15
CA LEU A 245 -4.62 10.44 -7.55
C LEU A 245 -5.71 9.37 -7.45
N ASN A 246 -6.40 9.36 -6.34
CA ASN A 246 -7.55 8.50 -6.12
C ASN A 246 -8.64 8.80 -7.15
N ARG A 247 -9.16 7.76 -7.82
CA ARG A 247 -10.09 7.90 -8.96
C ARG A 247 -9.52 8.80 -10.06
N CYS A 248 -8.18 8.83 -10.23
CA CYS A 248 -7.45 9.73 -11.12
C CYS A 248 -7.80 11.23 -10.94
N ARG A 249 -8.25 11.65 -9.74
CA ARG A 249 -8.73 13.01 -9.47
C ARG A 249 -8.31 13.55 -8.10
N TYR A 250 -8.42 12.78 -7.02
CA TYR A 250 -8.27 13.25 -5.65
C TYR A 250 -6.88 12.95 -5.14
N PHE A 251 -6.17 13.98 -4.72
CA PHE A 251 -4.77 13.88 -4.31
C PHE A 251 -4.63 13.27 -2.92
N SER A 252 -3.80 12.25 -2.83
CA SER A 252 -3.18 11.75 -1.60
C SER A 252 -1.67 11.61 -1.83
N GLY A 253 -0.87 11.56 -0.77
CA GLY A 253 0.55 11.38 -0.95
C GLY A 253 1.34 11.48 0.34
N GLY A 254 2.57 10.99 0.30
CA GLY A 254 3.41 10.94 1.48
C GLY A 254 4.87 10.68 1.18
N LEU A 255 5.63 10.52 2.26
CA LEU A 255 7.04 10.19 2.22
C LEU A 255 7.28 8.78 2.78
N VAL A 256 8.19 8.09 2.14
CA VAL A 256 8.64 6.75 2.52
C VAL A 256 10.14 6.77 2.69
N PHE A 257 10.58 6.29 3.82
CA PHE A 257 11.99 6.13 4.16
C PHE A 257 12.31 4.65 4.25
N LYS A 258 13.43 4.24 3.64
CA LYS A 258 13.91 2.85 3.67
C LYS A 258 15.33 2.81 4.23
N VAL A 259 15.59 1.83 5.08
CA VAL A 259 16.90 1.55 5.64
C VAL A 259 17.21 0.08 5.42
N HIS A 260 18.30 -0.20 4.71
CA HIS A 260 18.77 -1.56 4.49
C HIS A 260 19.76 -1.91 5.61
N LEU A 261 19.32 -2.77 6.52
CA LEU A 261 20.16 -3.25 7.61
C LEU A 261 21.17 -4.29 7.09
N LYS A 262 22.35 -4.30 7.66
CA LYS A 262 23.42 -5.25 7.25
C LYS A 262 23.25 -6.63 7.87
#